data_9e393b0d467966890e1a55b29a2e5884
#
_entry.id   9e393b0d467966890e1a55b29a2e5884
#
_cell.length_a   1.000
_cell.length_b   1.000
_cell.length_c   1.000
_cell.angle_alpha   90.00
_cell.angle_beta   90.00
_cell.angle_gamma   90.00
#
_symmetry.space_group_name_H-M   'P 1'
#
loop_
_entity.id
_entity.type
_entity.pdbx_description
1 polymer ?
#
loop_
_entity_poly.entity_id
_entity_poly.type
_entity_poly.pdbx_seq_one_letter_code
_entity_poly.pdbx_strand_id
1 'polypeptide(L)'
;ATSRLEKRLAHQDKLVDNISAGVSESQLGSNFLVMATVKEGVDPAKVEAIIDEELERLLTQGPTAEEVAQAQTVIRAGFVRGVERIGGFGGKADVLASCEIYTGEADCFRDSMATVAAVTPAQLTAVGNRWLGDGDHTLVVVPGERTPLAEAPAVDPAPLDLPPVDGKYSTTAA
;
A
#
# COMPACT_ATOMS: atom_id res chain seq x y z
N ALA A 1 -15.61 1.50 6.20
CA ALA A 1 -14.46 1.59 7.04
C ALA A 1 -14.64 0.78 8.32
N THR A 2 -13.82 -0.23 8.52
CA THR A 2 -14.08 -1.26 9.54
C THR A 2 -12.81 -1.70 10.28
N SER A 3 -11.62 -1.11 9.95
CA SER A 3 -10.38 -1.43 10.64
C SER A 3 -10.41 -0.94 12.10
N ARG A 4 -9.65 -1.59 12.99
CA ARG A 4 -9.55 -1.20 14.40
C ARG A 4 -9.07 0.24 14.55
N LEU A 5 -8.00 0.60 13.84
CA LEU A 5 -7.42 1.95 13.87
C LEU A 5 -8.43 3.02 13.41
N GLU A 6 -9.16 2.74 12.32
CA GLU A 6 -10.14 3.70 11.82
C GLU A 6 -11.32 3.87 12.77
N LYS A 7 -11.84 2.77 13.34
CA LYS A 7 -12.88 2.85 14.36
C LYS A 7 -12.44 3.68 15.57
N ARG A 8 -11.22 3.44 16.07
CA ARG A 8 -10.70 4.13 17.25
C ARG A 8 -10.37 5.59 16.93
N LEU A 9 -9.46 5.84 15.99
CA LEU A 9 -8.88 7.16 15.77
C LEU A 9 -9.77 8.12 14.97
N ALA A 10 -10.51 7.63 13.96
CA ALA A 10 -11.34 8.48 13.12
C ALA A 10 -12.78 8.61 13.64
N HIS A 11 -13.38 7.53 14.14
CA HIS A 11 -14.78 7.54 14.51
C HIS A 11 -15.04 7.78 16.01
N GLN A 12 -14.30 7.11 16.89
CA GLN A 12 -14.51 7.24 18.35
C GLN A 12 -13.81 8.49 18.89
N ASP A 13 -12.49 8.53 18.77
CA ASP A 13 -11.67 9.60 19.37
C ASP A 13 -11.59 10.85 18.49
N LYS A 14 -11.86 10.72 17.18
CA LYS A 14 -11.90 11.80 16.18
C LYS A 14 -10.62 12.64 16.11
N LEU A 15 -9.48 11.97 16.26
CA LEU A 15 -8.16 12.60 16.31
C LEU A 15 -7.50 12.75 14.94
N VAL A 16 -7.97 11.97 13.94
CA VAL A 16 -7.41 11.98 12.59
C VAL A 16 -8.49 12.26 11.55
N ASP A 17 -8.11 12.81 10.41
CA ASP A 17 -8.96 12.95 9.24
C ASP A 17 -8.94 11.69 8.39
N ASN A 18 -7.77 11.05 8.35
CA ASN A 18 -7.55 9.79 7.63
C ASN A 18 -6.54 8.93 8.37
N ILE A 19 -6.72 7.62 8.29
CA ILE A 19 -5.72 6.63 8.71
C ILE A 19 -5.78 5.42 7.79
N SER A 20 -4.61 4.92 7.42
CA SER A 20 -4.46 3.71 6.62
C SER A 20 -3.31 2.87 7.16
N ALA A 21 -3.41 1.57 7.01
CA ALA A 21 -2.35 0.63 7.32
C ALA A 21 -2.25 -0.42 6.21
N GLY A 22 -1.04 -0.81 5.86
CA GLY A 22 -0.82 -1.80 4.81
C GLY A 22 0.64 -2.11 4.58
N VAL A 23 0.88 -3.12 3.75
CA VAL A 23 2.22 -3.49 3.30
C VAL A 23 2.50 -2.77 1.98
N SER A 24 3.64 -2.07 1.93
CA SER A 24 4.23 -1.57 0.69
C SER A 24 5.23 -2.58 0.19
N GLU A 25 4.85 -3.30 -0.86
CA GLU A 25 5.63 -4.40 -1.41
C GLU A 25 6.69 -3.89 -2.40
N SER A 26 7.89 -4.47 -2.34
CA SER A 26 8.98 -4.26 -3.28
C SER A 26 9.72 -5.57 -3.53
N GLN A 27 10.48 -5.66 -4.63
CA GLN A 27 11.18 -6.87 -5.03
C GLN A 27 12.21 -7.37 -4.00
N LEU A 28 12.95 -6.44 -3.37
CA LEU A 28 14.02 -6.76 -2.43
C LEU A 28 13.63 -6.65 -0.95
N GLY A 29 12.43 -6.16 -0.66
CA GLY A 29 11.95 -5.97 0.69
C GLY A 29 10.58 -5.33 0.71
N SER A 30 9.96 -5.26 1.88
CA SER A 30 8.64 -4.66 2.05
C SER A 30 8.60 -3.90 3.36
N ASN A 31 7.75 -2.88 3.42
CA ASN A 31 7.52 -2.12 4.65
C ASN A 31 6.06 -2.25 5.06
N PHE A 32 5.80 -2.47 6.34
CA PHE A 32 4.48 -2.24 6.90
C PHE A 32 4.38 -0.77 7.30
N LEU A 33 3.39 -0.07 6.76
CA LEU A 33 3.22 1.36 6.95
C LEU A 33 1.87 1.64 7.59
N VAL A 34 1.88 2.50 8.61
CA VAL A 34 0.68 3.15 9.13
C VAL A 34 0.81 4.65 8.84
N MET A 35 -0.15 5.21 8.11
CA MET A 35 -0.16 6.64 7.79
C MET A 35 -1.42 7.28 8.35
N ALA A 36 -1.25 8.34 9.13
CA ALA A 36 -2.33 9.09 9.72
C ALA A 36 -2.22 10.58 9.39
N THR A 37 -3.33 11.19 8.96
CA THR A 37 -3.46 12.66 8.86
C THR A 37 -4.09 13.14 10.15
N VAL A 38 -3.25 13.70 11.02
CA VAL A 38 -3.65 14.18 12.34
C VAL A 38 -4.41 15.50 12.19
N LYS A 39 -5.50 15.67 12.93
CA LYS A 39 -6.29 16.91 12.89
C LYS A 39 -5.52 18.07 13.49
N GLU A 40 -5.82 19.26 13.00
CA GLU A 40 -5.26 20.51 13.53
C GLU A 40 -5.48 20.63 15.05
N GLY A 41 -4.42 20.99 15.77
CA GLY A 41 -4.45 21.13 17.23
C GLY A 41 -4.38 19.83 18.02
N VAL A 42 -4.31 18.68 17.37
CA VAL A 42 -4.10 17.39 18.03
C VAL A 42 -2.60 17.09 18.09
N ASP A 43 -2.14 16.62 19.25
CA ASP A 43 -0.76 16.19 19.42
C ASP A 43 -0.53 14.85 18.67
N PRO A 44 0.40 14.78 17.70
CA PRO A 44 0.76 13.55 17.01
C PRO A 44 1.18 12.41 17.95
N ALA A 45 1.86 12.70 19.04
CA ALA A 45 2.29 11.69 20.01
C ALA A 45 1.11 10.95 20.66
N LYS A 46 -0.04 11.60 20.80
CA LYS A 46 -1.26 10.95 21.27
C LYS A 46 -1.81 9.95 20.25
N VAL A 47 -1.72 10.29 18.97
CA VAL A 47 -2.16 9.40 17.87
C VAL A 47 -1.23 8.20 17.78
N GLU A 48 0.07 8.41 17.87
CA GLU A 48 1.11 7.36 17.90
C GLU A 48 0.84 6.37 19.04
N ALA A 49 0.68 6.85 20.28
CA ALA A 49 0.40 5.99 21.43
C ALA A 49 -0.85 5.10 21.26
N ILE A 50 -1.88 5.59 20.57
CA ILE A 50 -3.09 4.79 20.27
C ILE A 50 -2.82 3.77 19.17
N ILE A 51 -1.98 4.10 18.17
CA ILE A 51 -1.56 3.15 17.14
C ILE A 51 -0.79 2.00 17.79
N ASP A 52 0.15 2.31 18.69
CA ASP A 52 0.95 1.33 19.42
C ASP A 52 0.07 0.42 20.28
N GLU A 53 -0.87 0.98 21.03
CA GLU A 53 -1.86 0.22 21.82
C GLU A 53 -2.66 -0.77 20.97
N GLU A 54 -3.15 -0.32 19.81
CA GLU A 54 -3.93 -1.18 18.92
C GLU A 54 -3.05 -2.24 18.22
N LEU A 55 -1.81 -1.90 17.89
CA LEU A 55 -0.86 -2.85 17.33
C LEU A 55 -0.45 -3.90 18.37
N GLU A 56 -0.09 -3.51 19.59
CA GLU A 56 0.20 -4.43 20.68
C GLU A 56 -0.98 -5.37 20.95
N ARG A 57 -2.20 -4.84 20.96
CA ARG A 57 -3.40 -5.66 21.12
C ARG A 57 -3.59 -6.64 19.97
N LEU A 58 -3.26 -6.25 18.74
CA LEU A 58 -3.30 -7.15 17.59
C LEU A 58 -2.26 -8.26 17.71
N LEU A 59 -1.04 -7.92 18.13
CA LEU A 59 0.05 -8.88 18.26
C LEU A 59 -0.16 -9.87 19.41
N THR A 60 -0.77 -9.43 20.53
CA THR A 60 -1.01 -10.26 21.71
C THR A 60 -2.26 -11.12 21.60
N GLN A 61 -3.37 -10.56 21.10
CA GLN A 61 -4.67 -11.24 21.04
C GLN A 61 -4.97 -11.84 19.67
N GLY A 62 -4.27 -11.38 18.65
CA GLY A 62 -4.53 -11.73 17.25
C GLY A 62 -5.80 -11.07 16.67
N PRO A 63 -6.02 -11.23 15.37
CA PRO A 63 -7.28 -10.89 14.73
C PRO A 63 -8.34 -11.95 15.03
N THR A 64 -9.61 -11.55 15.06
CA THR A 64 -10.72 -12.48 15.15
C THR A 64 -10.94 -13.21 13.83
N ALA A 65 -11.60 -14.36 13.87
CA ALA A 65 -11.98 -15.09 12.65
C ALA A 65 -12.89 -14.26 11.73
N GLU A 66 -13.74 -13.41 12.29
CA GLU A 66 -14.61 -12.51 11.53
C GLU A 66 -13.80 -11.41 10.82
N GLU A 67 -12.81 -10.80 11.48
CA GLU A 67 -11.92 -9.81 10.88
C GLU A 67 -11.13 -10.42 9.72
N VAL A 68 -10.64 -11.65 9.87
CA VAL A 68 -9.93 -12.35 8.79
C VAL A 68 -10.86 -12.65 7.63
N ALA A 69 -12.04 -13.19 7.87
CA ALA A 69 -13.02 -13.48 6.82
C ALA A 69 -13.45 -12.22 6.07
N GLN A 70 -13.61 -11.11 6.78
CA GLN A 70 -13.89 -9.80 6.16
C GLN A 70 -12.74 -9.34 5.28
N ALA A 71 -11.50 -9.41 5.75
CA ALA A 71 -10.32 -9.03 4.97
C ALA A 71 -10.18 -9.89 3.71
N GLN A 72 -10.34 -11.21 3.83
CA GLN A 72 -10.35 -12.14 2.70
C GLN A 72 -11.40 -11.77 1.65
N THR A 73 -12.61 -11.42 2.11
CA THR A 73 -13.69 -10.99 1.22
C THR A 73 -13.36 -9.69 0.47
N VAL A 74 -12.79 -8.71 1.17
CA VAL A 74 -12.39 -7.42 0.58
C VAL A 74 -11.28 -7.60 -0.46
N ILE A 75 -10.26 -8.39 -0.13
CA ILE A 75 -9.14 -8.67 -1.05
C ILE A 75 -9.66 -9.38 -2.30
N ARG A 76 -10.45 -10.44 -2.13
CA ARG A 76 -11.04 -11.18 -3.26
C ARG A 76 -11.92 -10.29 -4.13
N ALA A 77 -12.78 -9.49 -3.54
CA ALA A 77 -13.65 -8.57 -4.28
C ALA A 77 -12.84 -7.47 -5.00
N GLY A 78 -11.77 -6.98 -4.39
CA GLY A 78 -10.83 -6.04 -5.01
C GLY A 78 -10.15 -6.64 -6.23
N PHE A 79 -9.64 -7.86 -6.12
CA PHE A 79 -9.03 -8.59 -7.23
C PHE A 79 -10.00 -8.79 -8.38
N VAL A 80 -11.22 -9.32 -8.12
CA VAL A 80 -12.24 -9.55 -9.16
C VAL A 80 -12.55 -8.26 -9.92
N ARG A 81 -12.80 -7.15 -9.20
CA ARG A 81 -13.05 -5.84 -9.82
C ARG A 81 -11.84 -5.30 -10.60
N GLY A 82 -10.63 -5.55 -10.10
CA GLY A 82 -9.40 -5.14 -10.79
C GLY A 82 -9.27 -5.80 -12.16
N VAL A 83 -9.45 -7.13 -12.22
CA VAL A 83 -9.28 -7.90 -13.45
C VAL A 83 -10.46 -7.82 -14.44
N GLU A 84 -11.54 -7.10 -14.11
CA GLU A 84 -12.57 -6.74 -15.11
C GLU A 84 -11.98 -5.84 -16.20
N ARG A 85 -10.98 -5.02 -15.87
CA ARG A 85 -10.25 -4.18 -16.84
C ARG A 85 -9.15 -5.00 -17.51
N ILE A 86 -8.97 -4.75 -18.82
CA ILE A 86 -7.89 -5.42 -19.58
C ILE A 86 -6.55 -4.77 -19.30
N GLY A 87 -6.45 -3.46 -19.36
CA GLY A 87 -5.22 -2.68 -19.14
C GLY A 87 -5.28 -1.82 -17.88
N GLY A 88 -4.20 -1.04 -17.66
CA GLY A 88 -4.01 -0.18 -16.48
C GLY A 88 -3.54 -0.94 -15.24
N PHE A 89 -3.15 -0.21 -14.21
CA PHE A 89 -2.65 -0.78 -12.96
C PHE A 89 -3.70 -1.70 -12.31
N GLY A 90 -3.30 -2.93 -12.00
CA GLY A 90 -4.17 -3.97 -11.44
C GLY A 90 -5.18 -4.57 -12.41
N GLY A 91 -5.10 -4.25 -13.72
CA GLY A 91 -5.88 -4.91 -14.76
C GLY A 91 -5.30 -6.28 -15.14
N LYS A 92 -6.00 -7.05 -16.00
CA LYS A 92 -5.57 -8.41 -16.42
C LYS A 92 -4.15 -8.44 -16.95
N ALA A 93 -3.80 -7.51 -17.86
CA ALA A 93 -2.48 -7.47 -18.47
C ALA A 93 -1.38 -7.20 -17.44
N ASP A 94 -1.63 -6.28 -16.52
CA ASP A 94 -0.69 -5.96 -15.44
C ASP A 94 -0.48 -7.15 -14.50
N VAL A 95 -1.55 -7.81 -14.07
CA VAL A 95 -1.49 -9.01 -13.20
C VAL A 95 -0.70 -10.14 -13.88
N LEU A 96 -1.00 -10.45 -15.16
CA LEU A 96 -0.33 -11.51 -15.89
C LEU A 96 1.15 -11.18 -16.13
N ALA A 97 1.46 -9.93 -16.51
CA ALA A 97 2.84 -9.49 -16.74
C ALA A 97 3.65 -9.49 -15.45
N SER A 98 3.09 -9.01 -14.34
CA SER A 98 3.76 -9.04 -13.03
C SER A 98 4.04 -10.48 -12.58
N CYS A 99 3.07 -11.38 -12.71
CA CYS A 99 3.26 -12.78 -12.42
C CYS A 99 4.40 -13.38 -13.26
N GLU A 100 4.38 -13.19 -14.58
CA GLU A 100 5.41 -13.70 -15.47
C GLU A 100 6.81 -13.17 -15.14
N ILE A 101 6.92 -11.85 -14.91
CA ILE A 101 8.21 -11.20 -14.64
C ILE A 101 8.81 -11.65 -13.31
N TYR A 102 8.01 -11.74 -12.25
CA TYR A 102 8.53 -12.00 -10.91
C TYR A 102 8.57 -13.48 -10.51
N THR A 103 7.76 -14.32 -11.12
CA THR A 103 7.71 -15.76 -10.77
C THR A 103 8.00 -16.69 -11.94
N GLY A 104 7.96 -16.19 -13.17
CA GLY A 104 8.05 -17.02 -14.37
C GLY A 104 6.76 -17.78 -14.71
N GLU A 105 5.67 -17.47 -14.03
CA GLU A 105 4.38 -18.16 -14.19
C GLU A 105 3.25 -17.11 -14.25
N ALA A 106 2.67 -16.93 -15.43
CA ALA A 106 1.66 -15.90 -15.67
C ALA A 106 0.39 -16.06 -14.80
N ASP A 107 0.15 -17.21 -14.22
CA ASP A 107 -1.01 -17.50 -13.37
C ASP A 107 -0.73 -17.53 -11.85
N CYS A 108 0.41 -16.99 -11.41
CA CYS A 108 0.80 -16.92 -10.00
C CYS A 108 -0.29 -16.31 -9.08
N PHE A 109 -1.17 -15.49 -9.65
CA PHE A 109 -2.28 -14.90 -8.90
C PHE A 109 -3.21 -15.96 -8.29
N ARG A 110 -3.27 -17.18 -8.84
CA ARG A 110 -4.07 -18.29 -8.29
C ARG A 110 -3.54 -18.72 -6.94
N ASP A 111 -2.23 -18.87 -6.82
CA ASP A 111 -1.57 -19.24 -5.56
C ASP A 111 -1.67 -18.13 -4.54
N SER A 112 -1.54 -16.87 -4.98
CA SER A 112 -1.75 -15.71 -4.12
C SER A 112 -3.17 -15.68 -3.55
N MET A 113 -4.18 -15.91 -4.38
CA MET A 113 -5.58 -15.94 -3.93
C MET A 113 -5.88 -17.17 -3.06
N ALA A 114 -5.27 -18.31 -3.34
CA ALA A 114 -5.38 -19.52 -2.51
C ALA A 114 -4.75 -19.28 -1.13
N THR A 115 -3.58 -18.64 -1.09
CA THR A 115 -2.92 -18.24 0.17
C THR A 115 -3.82 -17.31 0.99
N VAL A 116 -4.37 -16.27 0.38
CA VAL A 116 -5.31 -15.36 1.05
C VAL A 116 -6.53 -16.12 1.61
N ALA A 117 -7.08 -17.07 0.84
CA ALA A 117 -8.25 -17.84 1.26
C ALA A 117 -7.95 -18.81 2.42
N ALA A 118 -6.70 -19.28 2.53
CA ALA A 118 -6.30 -20.28 3.51
C ALA A 118 -5.75 -19.69 4.82
N VAL A 119 -5.41 -18.39 4.85
CA VAL A 119 -4.78 -17.77 6.01
C VAL A 119 -5.70 -17.80 7.23
N THR A 120 -5.12 -18.09 8.39
CA THR A 120 -5.83 -18.18 9.67
C THR A 120 -5.43 -17.07 10.65
N PRO A 121 -6.25 -16.75 11.66
CA PRO A 121 -5.87 -15.81 12.72
C PRO A 121 -4.54 -16.14 13.38
N ALA A 122 -4.28 -17.41 13.68
CA ALA A 122 -3.05 -17.84 14.32
C ALA A 122 -1.80 -17.59 13.45
N GLN A 123 -1.90 -17.82 12.14
CA GLN A 123 -0.82 -17.51 11.21
C GLN A 123 -0.55 -16.01 11.13
N LEU A 124 -1.60 -15.18 11.09
CA LEU A 124 -1.43 -13.72 11.09
C LEU A 124 -0.80 -13.21 12.38
N THR A 125 -1.21 -13.75 13.54
CA THR A 125 -0.57 -13.42 14.82
C THR A 125 0.91 -13.80 14.83
N ALA A 126 1.25 -14.99 14.35
CA ALA A 126 2.64 -15.45 14.30
C ALA A 126 3.51 -14.59 13.37
N VAL A 127 3.00 -14.24 12.17
CA VAL A 127 3.70 -13.37 11.23
C VAL A 127 3.82 -11.94 11.79
N GLY A 128 2.75 -11.41 12.39
CA GLY A 128 2.77 -10.10 13.04
C GLY A 128 3.85 -10.02 14.11
N ASN A 129 3.89 -10.96 15.04
CA ASN A 129 4.91 -11.00 16.09
C ASN A 129 6.34 -11.15 15.54
N ARG A 130 6.50 -11.85 14.43
CA ARG A 130 7.82 -12.01 13.81
C ARG A 130 8.36 -10.72 13.18
N TRP A 131 7.49 -9.90 12.59
CA TRP A 131 7.92 -8.79 11.75
C TRP A 131 7.59 -7.39 12.30
N LEU A 132 6.64 -7.29 13.23
CA LEU A 132 6.16 -6.02 13.78
C LEU A 132 6.39 -5.90 15.30
N GLY A 133 7.02 -6.89 15.91
CA GLY A 133 7.24 -6.93 17.38
C GLY A 133 8.55 -6.31 17.85
N ASP A 134 9.44 -5.87 16.95
CA ASP A 134 10.81 -5.45 17.29
C ASP A 134 11.03 -3.93 17.12
N GLY A 135 9.97 -3.16 17.31
CA GLY A 135 9.98 -1.70 17.21
C GLY A 135 9.59 -1.19 15.82
N ASP A 136 9.54 0.12 15.73
CA ASP A 136 9.14 0.85 14.52
C ASP A 136 9.94 2.13 14.35
N HIS A 137 9.65 2.85 13.28
CA HIS A 137 10.20 4.18 13.01
C HIS A 137 9.06 5.16 12.75
N THR A 138 8.94 6.17 13.59
CA THR A 138 7.94 7.23 13.45
C THR A 138 8.52 8.44 12.74
N LEU A 139 7.85 8.88 11.68
CA LEU A 139 8.13 10.13 10.97
C LEU A 139 6.95 11.08 11.11
N VAL A 140 7.17 12.21 11.77
CA VAL A 140 6.17 13.28 11.88
C VAL A 140 6.47 14.38 10.87
N VAL A 141 5.54 14.64 9.97
CA VAL A 141 5.63 15.74 9.00
C VAL A 141 4.75 16.89 9.49
N VAL A 142 5.36 18.05 9.71
CA VAL A 142 4.67 19.24 10.18
C VAL A 142 4.80 20.38 9.17
N PRO A 143 3.84 21.31 9.11
CA PRO A 143 3.99 22.53 8.33
C PRO A 143 5.23 23.31 8.76
N GLY A 144 5.99 23.81 7.80
CA GLY A 144 7.20 24.61 8.05
C GLY A 144 7.44 25.59 6.93
N GLU A 145 8.34 26.54 7.18
CA GLU A 145 8.78 27.47 6.14
C GLU A 145 9.57 26.72 5.08
N ARG A 146 9.18 26.89 3.82
CA ARG A 146 9.92 26.34 2.69
C ARG A 146 11.05 27.34 2.36
N THR A 147 12.29 26.98 2.63
CA THR A 147 13.43 27.70 2.08
C THR A 147 13.42 27.49 0.56
N PRO A 148 13.30 28.57 -0.25
CA PRO A 148 13.39 28.42 -1.70
C PRO A 148 14.75 27.77 -2.06
N LEU A 149 14.71 26.64 -2.75
CA LEU A 149 15.91 26.13 -3.37
C LEU A 149 16.33 27.11 -4.47
N ALA A 150 17.63 27.38 -4.58
CA ALA A 150 18.16 28.12 -5.71
C ALA A 150 17.69 27.41 -6.99
N GLU A 151 17.07 28.17 -7.92
CA GLU A 151 16.74 27.62 -9.22
C GLU A 151 18.03 27.10 -9.87
N ALA A 152 17.98 25.87 -10.35
CA ALA A 152 19.06 25.36 -11.17
C ALA A 152 19.21 26.29 -12.38
N PRO A 153 20.48 26.62 -12.82
CA PRO A 153 20.66 27.40 -14.01
C PRO A 153 19.86 26.79 -15.16
N ALA A 154 19.16 27.65 -15.90
CA ALA A 154 18.45 27.18 -17.09
C ALA A 154 19.48 26.52 -18.03
N VAL A 155 19.35 25.21 -18.18
CA VAL A 155 20.15 24.47 -19.16
C VAL A 155 19.35 24.48 -20.45
N ASP A 156 19.85 25.12 -21.45
CA ASP A 156 19.29 25.04 -22.79
C ASP A 156 19.50 23.59 -23.28
N PRO A 157 18.43 22.79 -23.44
CA PRO A 157 18.63 21.40 -23.84
C PRO A 157 19.26 21.36 -25.21
N ALA A 158 20.37 20.65 -25.34
CA ALA A 158 21.00 20.44 -26.64
C ALA A 158 19.94 19.90 -27.62
N PRO A 159 19.89 20.36 -28.87
CA PRO A 159 18.96 19.83 -29.86
C PRO A 159 19.08 18.31 -29.91
N LEU A 160 17.95 17.63 -29.73
CA LEU A 160 17.93 16.19 -29.91
C LEU A 160 18.11 15.87 -31.38
N ASP A 161 19.25 15.27 -31.72
CA ASP A 161 19.52 14.73 -33.06
C ASP A 161 18.72 13.40 -33.16
N LEU A 162 17.46 13.54 -33.57
CA LEU A 162 16.60 12.38 -33.78
C LEU A 162 16.91 11.77 -35.15
N PRO A 163 17.08 10.47 -35.23
CA PRO A 163 17.23 9.81 -36.52
C PRO A 163 16.00 10.12 -37.40
N PRO A 164 16.18 10.29 -38.72
CA PRO A 164 15.07 10.57 -39.61
C PRO A 164 14.02 9.46 -39.50
N VAL A 165 12.77 9.87 -39.35
CA VAL A 165 11.63 8.92 -39.35
C VAL A 165 11.56 8.26 -40.74
N ASP A 166 11.83 6.97 -40.81
CA ASP A 166 11.94 6.22 -42.08
C ASP A 166 10.59 5.92 -42.73
N GLY A 167 9.50 6.48 -42.23
CA GLY A 167 8.15 6.38 -42.83
C GLY A 167 7.54 4.96 -42.78
N LYS A 168 8.17 4.00 -42.14
CA LYS A 168 7.68 2.61 -42.08
C LYS A 168 6.63 2.37 -40.98
N TYR A 169 6.36 3.33 -40.14
CA TYR A 169 5.31 3.19 -39.13
C TYR A 169 3.99 3.74 -39.66
N SER A 170 3.05 2.83 -39.96
CA SER A 170 1.67 3.20 -40.26
C SER A 170 0.98 3.66 -38.97
N THR A 171 0.52 4.90 -38.96
CA THR A 171 -0.33 5.47 -37.88
C THR A 171 -1.83 5.21 -38.15
N THR A 172 -2.18 4.27 -38.99
CA THR A 172 -3.58 3.90 -39.23
C THR A 172 -4.08 3.20 -37.97
N ALA A 173 -4.79 3.95 -37.12
CA ALA A 173 -5.63 3.37 -36.08
C ALA A 173 -6.72 2.52 -36.76
N ALA A 174 -6.80 1.26 -36.34
CA ALA A 174 -7.90 0.37 -36.67
C ALA A 174 -9.14 0.74 -35.86
#